data_90d7f976e41bb2d51db48bf20b7d71e6
#
_entry.id   90d7f976e41bb2d51db48bf20b7d71e6
#
_cell.length_a   1.000
_cell.length_b   1.000
_cell.length_c   1.000
_cell.angle_alpha   90.00
_cell.angle_beta   90.00
_cell.angle_gamma   90.00
#
_symmetry.space_group_name_H-M   'P 1'
#
loop_
_entity.id
_entity.type
_entity.pdbx_description
1 polymer ?
#
loop_
_entity_poly.entity_id
_entity_poly.type
_entity_poly.pdbx_seq_one_letter_code
_entity_poly.pdbx_strand_id
1 'polypeptide(L)'
;MGTKKSVLVDGQGGPLGVTIAGANVLERKMLRATIEAIVVERPEPTAEEPQHLSLDGGYNNPTGRAAAAEAGYIPHIHVGGEVVKPADQKPGYKPRRWVVERTLAWLSKCRGILVRYDKKDGNYLGLIQLACALYWYRRLERLTQSDVNQNLT
;
A
#
# COMPACT_ATOMS: atom_id res chain seq x y z
N MET A 1 9.70 -5.14 -22.25
CA MET A 1 9.77 -3.94 -21.39
C MET A 1 9.08 -4.26 -20.07
N GLY A 2 9.79 -4.17 -18.95
CA GLY A 2 9.22 -4.49 -17.62
C GLY A 2 8.30 -3.37 -17.11
N THR A 3 7.31 -3.74 -16.29
CA THR A 3 6.41 -2.79 -15.62
C THR A 3 6.54 -2.94 -14.12
N LYS A 4 6.73 -1.83 -13.40
CA LYS A 4 6.67 -1.77 -11.94
C LYS A 4 5.25 -1.47 -11.50
N LYS A 5 4.86 -2.05 -10.36
CA LYS A 5 3.61 -1.78 -9.66
C LYS A 5 3.95 -1.13 -8.33
N SER A 6 3.28 -0.04 -8.00
CA SER A 6 3.31 0.55 -6.67
C SER A 6 1.92 0.43 -6.06
N VAL A 7 1.84 -0.15 -4.87
CA VAL A 7 0.57 -0.42 -4.19
C VAL A 7 0.66 0.13 -2.78
N LEU A 8 -0.32 0.94 -2.41
CA LEU A 8 -0.53 1.41 -1.05
C LEU A 8 -1.64 0.56 -0.40
N VAL A 9 -1.41 0.14 0.83
CA VAL A 9 -2.37 -0.68 1.58
C VAL A 9 -2.66 -0.07 2.95
N ASP A 10 -3.82 -0.38 3.51
CA ASP A 10 -4.14 -0.09 4.90
C ASP A 10 -3.31 -0.95 5.89
N GLY A 11 -3.41 -0.70 7.18
CA GLY A 11 -2.70 -1.45 8.22
C GLY A 11 -3.07 -2.93 8.30
N GLN A 12 -4.05 -3.40 7.54
CA GLN A 12 -4.50 -4.79 7.47
C GLN A 12 -4.28 -5.43 6.10
N GLY A 13 -3.72 -4.69 5.13
CA GLY A 13 -3.39 -5.16 3.79
C GLY A 13 -4.46 -4.94 2.74
N GLY A 14 -5.49 -4.14 3.05
CA GLY A 14 -6.47 -3.71 2.05
C GLY A 14 -5.83 -2.73 1.06
N PRO A 15 -5.84 -3.00 -0.25
CA PRO A 15 -5.28 -2.08 -1.23
C PRO A 15 -6.12 -0.81 -1.32
N LEU A 16 -5.47 0.35 -1.14
CA LEU A 16 -6.09 1.68 -1.15
C LEU A 16 -5.82 2.42 -2.46
N GLY A 17 -4.61 2.31 -2.99
CA GLY A 17 -4.19 2.95 -4.22
C GLY A 17 -3.18 2.11 -4.98
N VAL A 18 -3.22 2.17 -6.30
CA VAL A 18 -2.30 1.47 -7.17
C VAL A 18 -1.91 2.31 -8.38
N THR A 19 -0.62 2.29 -8.69
CA THR A 19 -0.08 2.89 -9.92
C THR A 19 0.90 1.94 -10.58
N ILE A 20 1.14 2.17 -11.86
CA ILE A 20 2.13 1.45 -12.65
C ILE A 20 3.09 2.42 -13.33
N ALA A 21 4.31 1.98 -13.56
CA ALA A 21 5.30 2.72 -14.33
C ALA A 21 6.23 1.76 -15.07
N GLY A 22 6.97 2.28 -16.03
CA GLY A 22 8.04 1.53 -16.69
C GLY A 22 9.11 1.09 -15.70
N ALA A 23 9.77 -0.05 -15.96
CA ALA A 23 10.79 -0.60 -15.06
C ALA A 23 11.98 0.34 -14.78
N ASN A 24 12.23 1.29 -15.68
CA ASN A 24 13.26 2.33 -15.55
C ASN A 24 12.88 3.47 -14.62
N VAL A 25 11.62 3.60 -14.22
CA VAL A 25 11.17 4.64 -13.30
C VAL A 25 11.59 4.27 -11.88
N LEU A 26 12.18 5.23 -11.17
CA LEU A 26 12.57 5.04 -9.78
C LEU A 26 11.33 5.02 -8.88
N GLU A 27 11.25 4.07 -7.96
CA GLU A 27 10.11 3.86 -7.06
C GLU A 27 9.71 5.11 -6.29
N ARG A 28 10.71 5.88 -5.81
CA ARG A 28 10.49 7.15 -5.11
C ARG A 28 9.66 8.19 -5.90
N LYS A 29 9.69 8.12 -7.25
CA LYS A 29 8.88 8.99 -8.10
C LYS A 29 7.42 8.54 -8.19
N MET A 30 7.16 7.28 -7.87
CA MET A 30 5.81 6.72 -7.92
C MET A 30 5.01 6.99 -6.63
N LEU A 31 5.67 7.32 -5.51
CA LEU A 31 5.01 7.44 -4.21
C LEU A 31 3.87 8.47 -4.23
N ARG A 32 4.14 9.68 -4.72
CA ARG A 32 3.12 10.74 -4.82
C ARG A 32 1.91 10.26 -5.63
N ALA A 33 2.14 9.76 -6.84
CA ALA A 33 1.08 9.27 -7.70
C ALA A 33 0.29 8.10 -7.06
N THR A 34 0.97 7.25 -6.27
CA THR A 34 0.31 6.15 -5.56
C THR A 34 -0.57 6.65 -4.41
N ILE A 35 -0.15 7.68 -3.70
CA ILE A 35 -0.96 8.33 -2.65
C ILE A 35 -2.17 9.03 -3.29
N GLU A 36 -1.97 9.76 -4.39
CA GLU A 36 -3.05 10.43 -5.13
C GLU A 36 -4.05 9.44 -5.75
N ALA A 37 -3.63 8.20 -5.99
CA ALA A 37 -4.49 7.12 -6.49
C ALA A 37 -5.33 6.43 -5.41
N ILE A 38 -5.33 6.89 -4.16
CA ILE A 38 -6.21 6.38 -3.10
C ILE A 38 -7.66 6.64 -3.50
N VAL A 39 -8.48 5.58 -3.55
CA VAL A 39 -9.87 5.65 -4.02
C VAL A 39 -10.90 5.86 -2.92
N VAL A 40 -10.49 5.77 -1.67
CA VAL A 40 -11.35 5.99 -0.50
C VAL A 40 -11.12 7.38 0.07
N GLU A 41 -12.17 7.98 0.63
CA GLU A 41 -12.03 9.21 1.39
C GLU A 41 -11.11 8.96 2.59
N ARG A 42 -10.10 9.80 2.73
CA ARG A 42 -9.13 9.71 3.79
C ARG A 42 -9.47 10.74 4.87
N PRO A 43 -9.62 10.34 6.14
CA PRO A 43 -9.83 11.30 7.22
C PRO A 43 -8.62 12.24 7.32
N GLU A 44 -8.86 13.50 7.66
CA GLU A 44 -7.80 14.47 7.90
C GLU A 44 -6.94 14.03 9.09
N PRO A 45 -5.60 13.99 8.95
CA PRO A 45 -4.71 13.67 10.05
C PRO A 45 -4.77 14.75 11.12
N THR A 46 -4.93 14.36 12.38
CA THR A 46 -4.90 15.25 13.54
C THR A 46 -3.65 15.02 14.39
N ALA A 47 -3.40 15.92 15.33
CA ALA A 47 -2.29 15.74 16.28
C ALA A 47 -2.49 14.52 17.20
N GLU A 48 -3.75 14.18 17.48
CA GLU A 48 -4.15 13.06 18.33
C GLU A 48 -4.19 11.75 17.54
N GLU A 49 -4.57 11.81 16.25
CA GLU A 49 -4.62 10.67 15.34
C GLU A 49 -3.75 10.90 14.09
N PRO A 50 -2.43 10.90 14.25
CA PRO A 50 -1.52 11.08 13.13
C PRO A 50 -1.52 9.84 12.22
N GLN A 51 -1.46 10.07 10.92
CA GLN A 51 -1.38 8.98 9.95
C GLN A 51 0.08 8.59 9.67
N HIS A 52 0.36 7.31 9.77
CA HIS A 52 1.70 6.75 9.60
C HIS A 52 1.80 6.01 8.26
N LEU A 53 2.93 6.18 7.57
CA LEU A 53 3.24 5.51 6.31
C LEU A 53 4.54 4.73 6.42
N SER A 54 4.46 3.39 6.34
CA SER A 54 5.63 2.52 6.30
C SER A 54 6.16 2.42 4.87
N LEU A 55 7.43 2.73 4.69
CA LEU A 55 8.10 2.76 3.40
C LEU A 55 9.36 1.88 3.40
N ASP A 56 9.73 1.38 2.24
CA ASP A 56 10.98 0.65 2.05
C ASP A 56 12.19 1.60 2.06
N GLY A 57 13.38 1.04 2.31
CA GLY A 57 14.65 1.77 2.32
C GLY A 57 14.95 2.56 1.04
N GLY A 58 14.40 2.13 -0.10
CA GLY A 58 14.47 2.87 -1.36
C GLY A 58 13.86 4.28 -1.31
N TYR A 59 12.98 4.54 -0.35
CA TYR A 59 12.37 5.87 -0.11
C TYR A 59 13.16 6.73 0.89
N ASN A 60 14.29 6.23 1.42
CA ASN A 60 15.14 6.99 2.35
C ASN A 60 15.95 8.06 1.61
N ASN A 61 15.27 9.03 1.07
CA ASN A 61 15.84 10.18 0.37
C ASN A 61 14.92 11.40 0.55
N PRO A 62 15.41 12.63 0.32
CA PRO A 62 14.63 13.84 0.53
C PRO A 62 13.30 13.85 -0.23
N THR A 63 13.28 13.36 -1.47
CA THR A 63 12.08 13.33 -2.31
C THR A 63 11.00 12.39 -1.75
N GLY A 64 11.38 11.19 -1.29
CA GLY A 64 10.44 10.23 -0.71
C GLY A 64 9.87 10.72 0.62
N ARG A 65 10.73 11.31 1.47
CA ARG A 65 10.29 11.89 2.75
C ARG A 65 9.38 13.10 2.55
N ALA A 66 9.73 14.00 1.61
CA ALA A 66 8.91 15.15 1.28
C ALA A 66 7.55 14.75 0.74
N ALA A 67 7.48 13.78 -0.18
CA ALA A 67 6.22 13.32 -0.76
C ALA A 67 5.27 12.73 0.31
N ALA A 68 5.78 12.01 1.29
CA ALA A 68 5.00 11.49 2.40
C ALA A 68 4.51 12.62 3.34
N ALA A 69 5.40 13.55 3.69
CA ALA A 69 5.09 14.67 4.59
C ALA A 69 4.08 15.65 3.96
N GLU A 70 4.26 16.01 2.68
CA GLU A 70 3.32 16.85 1.92
C GLU A 70 1.92 16.24 1.84
N ALA A 71 1.83 14.91 1.82
CA ALA A 71 0.57 14.19 1.88
C ALA A 71 0.03 14.02 3.33
N GLY A 72 0.66 14.62 4.34
CA GLY A 72 0.23 14.57 5.74
C GLY A 72 0.55 13.25 6.46
N TYR A 73 1.48 12.43 5.94
CA TYR A 73 1.91 11.20 6.59
C TYR A 73 3.19 11.39 7.40
N ILE A 74 3.31 10.66 8.50
CA ILE A 74 4.58 10.46 9.21
C ILE A 74 5.29 9.26 8.58
N PRO A 75 6.40 9.44 7.84
CA PRO A 75 7.07 8.36 7.15
C PRO A 75 7.91 7.51 8.12
N HIS A 76 7.73 6.19 8.08
CA HIS A 76 8.58 5.20 8.73
C HIS A 76 9.36 4.44 7.67
N ILE A 77 10.63 4.77 7.51
CA ILE A 77 11.49 4.20 6.46
C ILE A 77 12.50 3.27 7.11
N HIS A 78 12.44 1.98 6.73
CA HIS A 78 13.38 0.98 7.19
C HIS A 78 14.58 0.90 6.25
N VAL A 79 15.77 1.24 6.77
CA VAL A 79 17.03 1.01 6.07
C VAL A 79 17.64 -0.28 6.59
N GLY A 80 17.99 -1.20 5.69
CA GLY A 80 18.58 -2.49 6.07
C GLY A 80 19.84 -2.28 6.91
N GLY A 81 19.88 -2.89 8.10
CA GLY A 81 21.02 -2.81 9.04
C GLY A 81 20.95 -1.71 10.09
N GLU A 82 20.06 -0.75 9.99
CA GLU A 82 19.79 0.16 11.11
C GLU A 82 18.94 -0.54 12.17
N VAL A 83 19.52 -0.68 13.36
CA VAL A 83 18.74 -1.03 14.56
C VAL A 83 17.84 0.19 14.84
N VAL A 84 16.53 0.05 14.67
CA VAL A 84 15.58 1.09 15.08
C VAL A 84 15.81 1.39 16.55
N LYS A 85 16.33 2.61 16.84
CA LYS A 85 16.57 3.01 18.21
C LYS A 85 15.22 3.02 18.96
N PRO A 86 15.15 2.47 20.18
CA PRO A 86 13.93 2.42 20.96
C PRO A 86 13.23 3.77 21.14
N ALA A 87 13.98 4.87 21.12
CA ALA A 87 13.46 6.24 21.19
C ALA A 87 12.68 6.67 19.94
N ASP A 88 12.91 6.05 18.79
CA ASP A 88 12.20 6.32 17.53
C ASP A 88 10.91 5.51 17.39
N GLN A 89 10.69 4.56 18.30
CA GLN A 89 9.46 3.78 18.35
C GLN A 89 8.43 4.51 19.23
N LYS A 90 7.43 5.11 18.58
CA LYS A 90 6.24 5.52 19.33
C LYS A 90 5.62 4.29 20.01
N PRO A 91 5.12 4.42 21.26
CA PRO A 91 4.43 3.32 21.93
C PRO A 91 3.33 2.77 21.01
N GLY A 92 3.35 1.45 20.74
CA GLY A 92 2.36 0.77 19.90
C GLY A 92 2.67 0.69 18.40
N TYR A 93 3.69 1.37 17.88
CA TYR A 93 4.09 1.18 16.49
C TYR A 93 4.82 -0.17 16.31
N LYS A 94 4.25 -1.02 15.44
CA LYS A 94 4.90 -2.25 14.97
C LYS A 94 5.19 -2.13 13.48
N PRO A 95 6.42 -2.38 13.01
CA PRO A 95 6.72 -2.42 11.59
C PRO A 95 5.80 -3.41 10.88
N ARG A 96 5.01 -2.94 9.93
CA ARG A 96 4.00 -3.77 9.23
C ARG A 96 4.33 -3.99 7.75
N ARG A 97 5.60 -3.97 7.43
CA ARG A 97 6.06 -4.18 6.05
C ARG A 97 5.54 -5.47 5.42
N TRP A 98 5.47 -6.55 6.18
CA TRP A 98 4.91 -7.83 5.75
C TRP A 98 3.47 -7.73 5.23
N VAL A 99 2.73 -6.68 5.60
CA VAL A 99 1.34 -6.49 5.20
C VAL A 99 1.23 -6.18 3.71
N VAL A 100 2.03 -5.25 3.20
CA VAL A 100 2.06 -4.96 1.76
C VAL A 100 2.63 -6.12 0.96
N GLU A 101 3.65 -6.80 1.49
CA GLU A 101 4.24 -7.99 0.84
C GLU A 101 3.20 -9.10 0.66
N ARG A 102 2.35 -9.34 1.68
CA ARG A 102 1.23 -10.28 1.59
C ARG A 102 0.24 -9.91 0.50
N THR A 103 -0.13 -8.64 0.39
CA THR A 103 -1.06 -8.16 -0.64
C THR A 103 -0.46 -8.27 -2.04
N LEU A 104 0.80 -7.92 -2.20
CA LEU A 104 1.53 -8.10 -3.46
C LEU A 104 1.64 -9.58 -3.86
N ALA A 105 1.91 -10.47 -2.89
CA ALA A 105 1.94 -11.91 -3.12
C ALA A 105 0.56 -12.45 -3.55
N TRP A 106 -0.52 -11.93 -2.96
CA TRP A 106 -1.87 -12.28 -3.36
C TRP A 106 -2.20 -11.78 -4.78
N LEU A 107 -1.89 -10.53 -5.10
CA LEU A 107 -2.05 -9.99 -6.46
C LEU A 107 -1.26 -10.80 -7.50
N SER A 108 -0.07 -11.28 -7.15
CA SER A 108 0.76 -12.09 -8.04
C SER A 108 0.20 -13.49 -8.31
N LYS A 109 -0.78 -13.98 -7.53
CA LYS A 109 -1.53 -15.20 -7.83
C LYS A 109 -2.49 -15.01 -9.00
N CYS A 110 -2.87 -13.78 -9.33
CA CYS A 110 -3.66 -13.47 -10.51
C CYS A 110 -2.75 -13.53 -11.74
N ARG A 111 -2.94 -14.54 -12.60
CA ARG A 111 -2.05 -14.85 -13.73
C ARG A 111 -1.80 -13.66 -14.66
N GLY A 112 -2.84 -12.89 -14.97
CA GLY A 112 -2.75 -11.69 -15.83
C GLY A 112 -1.99 -10.52 -15.18
N ILE A 113 -1.81 -10.55 -13.84
CA ILE A 113 -1.03 -9.56 -13.10
C ILE A 113 0.42 -10.02 -12.94
N LEU A 114 0.64 -11.32 -12.77
CA LEU A 114 1.98 -11.90 -12.65
C LEU A 114 2.76 -11.71 -13.95
N VAL A 115 2.13 -12.00 -15.08
CA VAL A 115 2.71 -11.84 -16.41
C VAL A 115 1.84 -10.86 -17.18
N ARG A 116 2.41 -9.72 -17.52
CA ARG A 116 1.70 -8.71 -18.29
C ARG A 116 1.61 -9.13 -19.77
N TYR A 117 0.41 -9.40 -20.23
CA TYR A 117 0.08 -9.64 -21.65
C TYR A 117 -0.47 -8.37 -22.34
N ASP A 118 -1.02 -7.46 -21.56
CA ASP A 118 -1.63 -6.23 -22.08
C ASP A 118 -0.59 -5.27 -22.64
N LYS A 119 -0.78 -4.86 -23.90
CA LYS A 119 0.07 -3.87 -24.56
C LYS A 119 -0.16 -2.47 -24.01
N LYS A 120 -1.43 -2.14 -23.67
CA LYS A 120 -1.82 -0.83 -23.13
C LYS A 120 -1.68 -0.81 -21.61
N ASP A 121 -1.01 0.21 -21.09
CA ASP A 121 -0.83 0.41 -19.65
C ASP A 121 -2.16 0.50 -18.90
N GLY A 122 -3.13 1.22 -19.48
CA GLY A 122 -4.46 1.37 -18.87
C GLY A 122 -5.22 0.05 -18.70
N ASN A 123 -5.11 -0.88 -19.64
CA ASN A 123 -5.74 -2.20 -19.52
C ASN A 123 -5.11 -3.00 -18.38
N TYR A 124 -3.78 -3.00 -18.30
CA TYR A 124 -3.06 -3.68 -17.24
C TYR A 124 -3.37 -3.07 -15.87
N LEU A 125 -3.41 -1.74 -15.76
CA LEU A 125 -3.81 -1.05 -14.52
C LEU A 125 -5.25 -1.41 -14.14
N GLY A 126 -6.18 -1.38 -15.09
CA GLY A 126 -7.58 -1.76 -14.86
C GLY A 126 -7.72 -3.20 -14.35
N LEU A 127 -6.92 -4.14 -14.85
CA LEU A 127 -6.88 -5.51 -14.36
C LEU A 127 -6.41 -5.58 -12.89
N ILE A 128 -5.39 -4.80 -12.52
CA ILE A 128 -4.91 -4.73 -11.14
C ILE A 128 -5.99 -4.10 -10.24
N GLN A 129 -6.65 -3.04 -10.67
CA GLN A 129 -7.75 -2.41 -9.94
C GLN A 129 -8.92 -3.35 -9.73
N LEU A 130 -9.29 -4.14 -10.74
CA LEU A 130 -10.31 -5.18 -10.63
C LEU A 130 -9.93 -6.25 -9.59
N ALA A 131 -8.68 -6.68 -9.55
CA ALA A 131 -8.20 -7.61 -8.53
C ALA A 131 -8.25 -6.98 -7.13
N CYS A 132 -7.91 -5.69 -6.99
CA CYS A 132 -8.06 -4.96 -5.73
C CYS A 132 -9.53 -4.89 -5.28
N ALA A 133 -10.46 -4.62 -6.19
CA ALA A 133 -11.89 -4.64 -5.90
C ALA A 133 -12.37 -6.03 -5.45
N LEU A 134 -11.91 -7.09 -6.11
CA LEU A 134 -12.21 -8.47 -5.71
C LEU A 134 -11.63 -8.82 -4.32
N TYR A 135 -10.45 -8.30 -3.98
CA TYR A 135 -9.88 -8.44 -2.64
C TYR A 135 -10.82 -7.84 -1.58
N TRP A 136 -11.32 -6.62 -1.81
CA TRP A 136 -12.24 -5.94 -0.91
C TRP A 136 -13.59 -6.65 -0.82
N TYR A 137 -14.15 -7.09 -1.94
CA TYR A 137 -15.40 -7.85 -1.96
C TYR A 137 -15.32 -9.08 -1.06
N ARG A 138 -14.29 -9.90 -1.23
CA ARG A 138 -14.07 -11.10 -0.40
C ARG A 138 -13.81 -10.80 1.07
N ARG A 139 -13.23 -9.64 1.35
CA ARG A 139 -13.00 -9.21 2.73
C ARG A 139 -14.31 -8.78 3.39
N LEU A 140 -15.16 -8.03 2.69
CA LEU A 140 -16.47 -7.62 3.17
C LEU A 140 -17.37 -8.83 3.45
N GLU A 141 -17.43 -9.82 2.56
CA GLU A 141 -18.18 -11.06 2.81
C GLU A 141 -17.78 -11.73 4.13
N ARG A 142 -16.47 -11.81 4.40
CA ARG A 142 -15.98 -12.42 5.65
C ARG A 142 -16.35 -11.62 6.88
N LEU A 143 -16.32 -10.30 6.83
CA LEU A 143 -16.72 -9.44 7.94
C LEU A 143 -18.22 -9.57 8.22
N THR A 144 -19.06 -9.53 7.18
CA THR A 144 -20.50 -9.69 7.31
C THR A 144 -20.89 -11.07 7.89
N GLN A 145 -20.21 -12.14 7.48
CA GLN A 145 -20.45 -13.49 8.02
C GLN A 145 -20.03 -13.62 9.49
N SER A 146 -18.95 -12.95 9.91
CA SER A 146 -18.53 -12.96 11.31
C SER A 146 -19.52 -12.23 12.22
N ASP A 147 -20.07 -11.10 11.77
CA ASP A 147 -21.06 -10.32 12.53
C ASP A 147 -22.39 -11.08 12.68
N VAL A 148 -22.83 -11.79 11.63
CA VAL A 148 -24.04 -12.63 11.69
C VAL A 148 -23.87 -13.77 12.70
N ASN A 149 -22.71 -14.41 12.74
CA ASN A 149 -22.44 -15.52 13.67
C ASN A 149 -22.31 -15.05 15.12
N GLN A 150 -21.83 -13.83 15.37
CA GLN A 150 -21.77 -13.26 16.73
C GLN A 150 -23.13 -12.85 17.28
N ASN A 151 -24.11 -12.51 16.40
CA ASN A 151 -25.46 -12.15 16.81
C ASN A 151 -26.40 -13.35 17.00
N LEU A 152 -25.95 -14.57 16.70
CA LEU A 152 -26.72 -15.82 16.85
C LEU A 152 -26.29 -16.65 18.09
N THR A 153 -25.32 -16.17 18.86
CA THR A 153 -24.86 -16.77 20.12
C THR A 153 -25.18 -15.88 21.30
#